data_19c82d929e1f68919e7fc0ee7a939bb8
#
_entry.id   19c82d929e1f68919e7fc0ee7a939bb8
#
_cell.length_a   1.000
_cell.length_b   1.000
_cell.length_c   1.000
_cell.angle_alpha   90.00
_cell.angle_beta   90.00
_cell.angle_gamma   90.00
#
_symmetry.space_group_name_H-M   'P 1'
#
loop_
_entity.id
_entity.type
_entity.pdbx_description
1 polymer ?
#
loop_
_entity_poly.entity_id
_entity_poly.type
_entity_poly.pdbx_seq_one_letter_code
_entity_poly.pdbx_strand_id
1 'polypeptide(L)'
;MLNMITRRTFAESAVCGLAGSVWGLAGTGCLSLQEAKLSLSAFKYAQSTISEDRVYRGGSRSRRVPISFLFYLIEMDGRRILVDTGCDSIRGFKLEHFIPPVALLKRHGVMPESVSDVIVTHAHRDHIGCVPCFKNAAIHIQKSEAVAGAKYLRGLHVEPFDESKTIYGRIEVKKIAGHSIGSSIVIVRHQDRRIVLAGDECYVRGCLDRKIPTGASCNPNKSDEFIRTYSSGEYEVHLYHDFSILPDQNGVLKLI
;
A
#
# COMPACT_ATOMS: atom_id res chain seq x y z
N MET A 1 -60.07 -34.83 -9.25
CA MET A 1 -59.66 -36.13 -9.80
C MET A 1 -58.28 -36.41 -9.24
N LEU A 2 -58.15 -37.02 -8.11
CA LEU A 2 -58.14 -38.46 -7.71
C LEU A 2 -57.17 -39.30 -8.55
N ASN A 3 -56.11 -39.73 -7.95
CA ASN A 3 -55.66 -41.10 -7.63
C ASN A 3 -54.19 -40.99 -7.16
N MET A 4 -53.80 -41.25 -5.98
CA MET A 4 -53.84 -42.38 -5.01
C MET A 4 -53.11 -43.68 -5.44
N ILE A 5 -52.15 -44.09 -4.57
CA ILE A 5 -51.76 -45.43 -4.11
C ILE A 5 -50.68 -46.09 -5.02
N THR A 6 -49.54 -46.63 -4.50
CA THR A 6 -49.45 -47.73 -3.51
C THR A 6 -48.02 -47.90 -2.95
N ARG A 7 -48.01 -48.28 -1.68
CA ARG A 7 -46.88 -48.85 -0.91
C ARG A 7 -46.58 -50.30 -1.41
N ARG A 8 -45.32 -50.71 -1.32
CA ARG A 8 -44.96 -52.12 -1.02
C ARG A 8 -43.71 -52.21 -0.15
N THR A 9 -43.92 -52.67 1.05
CA THR A 9 -43.01 -53.27 1.99
C THR A 9 -42.66 -54.68 1.56
N PHE A 10 -41.41 -55.12 1.73
CA PHE A 10 -41.05 -56.53 2.03
C PHE A 10 -39.82 -56.57 2.93
N ALA A 11 -39.91 -57.53 3.86
CA ALA A 11 -39.12 -57.71 5.04
C ALA A 11 -37.90 -58.64 4.83
N GLU A 12 -36.96 -58.46 5.75
CA GLU A 12 -36.11 -59.40 6.47
C GLU A 12 -35.35 -60.51 5.74
N SER A 13 -34.04 -60.52 5.93
CA SER A 13 -33.32 -61.70 6.43
C SER A 13 -31.95 -61.33 6.99
N ALA A 14 -31.74 -61.70 8.23
CA ALA A 14 -30.52 -61.57 9.00
C ALA A 14 -29.51 -62.64 8.62
N VAL A 15 -28.21 -62.29 8.51
CA VAL A 15 -27.09 -63.22 8.73
C VAL A 15 -26.01 -62.52 9.54
N CYS A 16 -25.71 -63.10 10.70
CA CYS A 16 -24.59 -62.78 11.58
C CYS A 16 -23.25 -63.05 10.94
N GLY A 17 -22.29 -62.14 11.11
CA GLY A 17 -20.87 -62.34 10.85
C GLY A 17 -20.04 -61.36 11.68
N LEU A 18 -19.47 -61.84 12.78
CA LEU A 18 -18.47 -61.18 13.62
C LEU A 18 -17.17 -60.94 12.81
N ALA A 19 -16.59 -59.74 12.84
CA ALA A 19 -15.15 -59.52 12.96
C ALA A 19 -14.76 -58.04 12.92
N GLY A 20 -14.06 -57.56 13.93
CA GLY A 20 -12.94 -56.66 13.82
C GLY A 20 -13.24 -55.15 13.72
N SER A 21 -13.47 -54.50 14.87
CA SER A 21 -13.39 -53.06 15.05
C SER A 21 -11.94 -52.58 14.87
N VAL A 22 -11.66 -51.84 13.80
CA VAL A 22 -10.53 -50.91 13.73
C VAL A 22 -11.13 -49.50 13.64
N TRP A 23 -11.14 -48.81 14.74
CA TRP A 23 -11.45 -47.39 14.80
C TRP A 23 -10.24 -46.61 14.29
N GLY A 24 -10.22 -46.31 13.01
CA GLY A 24 -9.33 -45.29 12.45
C GLY A 24 -9.92 -43.93 12.78
N LEU A 25 -9.38 -43.27 13.79
CA LEU A 25 -9.57 -41.82 14.02
C LEU A 25 -9.00 -41.08 12.81
N ALA A 26 -9.85 -40.81 11.83
CA ALA A 26 -9.56 -39.76 10.84
C ALA A 26 -9.63 -38.43 11.56
N GLY A 27 -8.51 -38.01 12.14
CA GLY A 27 -8.33 -36.65 12.60
C GLY A 27 -8.41 -35.72 11.38
N THR A 28 -9.58 -35.11 11.18
CA THR A 28 -9.69 -33.92 10.33
C THR A 28 -8.91 -32.81 11.03
N GLY A 29 -7.59 -32.81 10.81
CA GLY A 29 -6.76 -31.68 11.12
C GLY A 29 -7.27 -30.50 10.29
N CYS A 30 -8.09 -29.67 10.91
CA CYS A 30 -8.34 -28.33 10.42
C CYS A 30 -6.98 -27.64 10.42
N LEU A 31 -6.30 -27.64 9.28
CA LEU A 31 -5.16 -26.77 9.02
C LEU A 31 -5.71 -25.35 9.14
N SER A 32 -5.63 -24.79 10.36
CA SER A 32 -5.75 -23.36 10.50
C SER A 32 -4.71 -22.76 9.59
N LEU A 33 -5.14 -22.20 8.46
CA LEU A 33 -4.32 -21.32 7.64
C LEU A 33 -3.88 -20.20 8.58
N GLN A 34 -2.69 -20.35 9.14
CA GLN A 34 -2.09 -19.31 9.97
C GLN A 34 -1.98 -18.09 9.06
N GLU A 35 -2.85 -17.10 9.29
CA GLU A 35 -2.83 -15.88 8.48
C GLU A 35 -1.41 -15.34 8.48
N ALA A 36 -0.86 -15.25 7.29
CA ALA A 36 0.49 -14.74 7.09
C ALA A 36 0.63 -13.41 7.81
N LYS A 37 1.59 -13.33 8.72
CA LYS A 37 1.84 -12.14 9.54
C LYS A 37 2.20 -10.99 8.62
N LEU A 38 1.33 -9.99 8.51
CA LEU A 38 1.56 -8.76 7.77
C LEU A 38 1.69 -7.61 8.77
N SER A 39 2.69 -6.77 8.59
CA SER A 39 2.81 -5.49 9.29
C SER A 39 3.03 -4.37 8.30
N LEU A 40 2.58 -3.18 8.65
CA LEU A 40 2.74 -1.95 7.88
C LEU A 40 3.21 -0.85 8.82
N SER A 41 4.26 -0.17 8.44
CA SER A 41 4.84 0.94 9.21
C SER A 41 5.08 2.16 8.32
N ALA A 42 4.75 3.35 8.83
CA ALA A 42 5.07 4.63 8.21
C ALA A 42 6.39 5.17 8.78
N PHE A 43 7.28 5.62 7.91
CA PHE A 43 8.58 6.21 8.24
C PHE A 43 8.55 7.68 7.87
N LYS A 44 8.56 8.58 8.86
CA LYS A 44 8.68 10.03 8.65
C LYS A 44 10.16 10.43 8.71
N TYR A 45 10.69 10.94 7.61
CA TYR A 45 12.11 11.28 7.50
C TYR A 45 12.39 12.79 7.47
N ALA A 46 11.37 13.61 7.20
CA ALA A 46 11.49 15.06 7.20
C ALA A 46 10.12 15.73 7.32
N GLN A 47 10.13 17.04 7.50
CA GLN A 47 8.98 17.90 7.35
C GLN A 47 9.36 19.21 6.68
N SER A 48 8.37 19.94 6.17
CA SER A 48 8.53 21.25 5.57
C SER A 48 7.19 21.98 5.51
N THR A 49 7.12 23.08 4.78
CA THR A 49 5.87 23.75 4.45
C THR A 49 5.74 23.93 2.94
N ILE A 50 4.51 23.87 2.44
CA ILE A 50 4.17 24.10 1.03
C ILE A 50 3.02 25.11 0.95
N SER A 51 2.84 25.78 -0.20
CA SER A 51 1.69 26.66 -0.39
C SER A 51 0.38 25.89 -0.42
N GLU A 52 -0.67 26.47 0.17
CA GLU A 52 -1.97 25.83 0.33
C GLU A 52 -2.61 25.43 -1.02
N ASP A 53 -2.39 26.22 -2.07
CA ASP A 53 -2.90 25.95 -3.42
C ASP A 53 -2.33 24.66 -4.03
N ARG A 54 -1.21 24.17 -3.53
CA ARG A 54 -0.68 22.85 -3.91
C ARG A 54 -1.34 21.72 -3.14
N VAL A 55 -1.70 21.95 -1.89
CA VAL A 55 -2.35 20.96 -1.03
C VAL A 55 -3.83 20.83 -1.38
N TYR A 56 -4.51 21.96 -1.55
CA TYR A 56 -5.94 22.00 -1.84
C TYR A 56 -6.21 22.76 -3.14
N ARG A 57 -6.99 22.19 -4.02
CA ARG A 57 -7.48 22.91 -5.20
C ARG A 57 -8.25 24.16 -4.75
N GLY A 58 -7.87 25.33 -5.28
CA GLY A 58 -8.43 26.61 -4.90
C GLY A 58 -7.89 27.19 -3.59
N GLY A 59 -6.86 26.59 -3.00
CA GLY A 59 -6.16 27.12 -1.84
C GLY A 59 -5.39 28.41 -2.13
N SER A 60 -4.90 29.07 -1.07
CA SER A 60 -4.13 30.31 -1.17
C SER A 60 -2.66 30.05 -1.51
N ARG A 61 -2.09 30.82 -2.45
CA ARG A 61 -0.66 30.79 -2.77
C ARG A 61 0.21 31.38 -1.66
N SER A 62 -0.32 32.30 -0.89
CA SER A 62 0.41 32.97 0.19
C SER A 62 0.36 32.23 1.53
N ARG A 63 -0.66 31.38 1.74
CA ARG A 63 -0.77 30.57 2.95
C ARG A 63 0.13 29.35 2.87
N ARG A 64 0.87 29.07 3.95
CA ARG A 64 1.73 27.90 4.07
C ARG A 64 1.05 26.84 4.91
N VAL A 65 1.18 25.57 4.48
CA VAL A 65 0.64 24.39 5.15
C VAL A 65 1.82 23.50 5.51
N PRO A 66 1.92 23.00 6.75
CA PRO A 66 2.95 22.04 7.11
C PRO A 66 2.69 20.70 6.41
N ILE A 67 3.77 20.05 5.97
CA ILE A 67 3.74 18.73 5.37
C ILE A 67 4.86 17.85 5.95
N SER A 68 4.59 16.57 6.02
CA SER A 68 5.58 15.53 6.29
C SER A 68 6.12 14.94 5.00
N PHE A 69 7.26 14.27 5.10
CA PHE A 69 7.79 13.40 4.04
C PHE A 69 7.91 11.99 4.59
N LEU A 70 7.16 11.08 4.00
CA LEU A 70 6.98 9.71 4.45
C LEU A 70 7.41 8.71 3.38
N PHE A 71 7.62 7.49 3.80
CA PHE A 71 7.59 6.28 3.00
C PHE A 71 7.10 5.13 3.89
N TYR A 72 6.75 3.99 3.32
CA TYR A 72 6.17 2.90 4.08
C TYR A 72 6.97 1.62 3.91
N LEU A 73 6.94 0.78 4.97
CA LEU A 73 7.48 -0.57 4.96
C LEU A 73 6.34 -1.56 5.23
N ILE A 74 6.20 -2.52 4.34
CA ILE A 74 5.35 -3.71 4.52
C ILE A 74 6.28 -4.88 4.79
N GLU A 75 6.07 -5.57 5.91
CA GLU A 75 6.73 -6.85 6.17
C GLU A 75 5.69 -7.97 6.10
N MET A 76 5.92 -8.94 5.22
CA MET A 76 4.99 -10.03 4.95
C MET A 76 5.75 -11.27 4.49
N ASP A 77 5.48 -12.40 5.13
CA ASP A 77 6.05 -13.71 4.75
C ASP A 77 7.58 -13.70 4.63
N GLY A 78 8.26 -13.01 5.56
CA GLY A 78 9.71 -12.86 5.56
C GLY A 78 10.26 -11.88 4.52
N ARG A 79 9.40 -11.21 3.75
CA ARG A 79 9.76 -10.17 2.77
C ARG A 79 9.67 -8.79 3.38
N ARG A 80 10.50 -7.90 2.89
CA ARG A 80 10.49 -6.46 3.21
C ARG A 80 10.25 -5.68 1.94
N ILE A 81 9.08 -5.03 1.87
CA ILE A 81 8.59 -4.34 0.69
C ILE A 81 8.47 -2.86 1.05
N LEU A 82 9.23 -2.00 0.39
CA LEU A 82 9.08 -0.56 0.55
C LEU A 82 8.01 -0.02 -0.41
N VAL A 83 7.26 0.96 0.06
CA VAL A 83 6.41 1.79 -0.79
C VAL A 83 6.97 3.20 -0.73
N ASP A 84 7.59 3.60 -1.83
CA ASP A 84 8.50 4.72 -1.99
C ASP A 84 9.77 4.62 -1.12
N THR A 85 10.70 5.55 -1.30
CA THR A 85 12.02 5.45 -0.65
C THR A 85 12.51 6.76 -0.04
N GLY A 86 11.76 7.84 -0.21
CA GLY A 86 12.23 9.16 0.17
C GLY A 86 13.40 9.66 -0.70
N CYS A 87 14.06 10.69 -0.21
CA CYS A 87 15.25 11.28 -0.85
C CYS A 87 16.16 11.99 0.16
N ASP A 88 17.39 12.26 -0.24
CA ASP A 88 18.36 12.98 0.60
C ASP A 88 18.21 14.51 0.52
N SER A 89 17.55 15.05 -0.49
CA SER A 89 17.31 16.48 -0.67
C SER A 89 16.21 16.76 -1.68
N ILE A 90 15.46 17.85 -1.47
CA ILE A 90 14.44 18.32 -2.41
C ILE A 90 14.73 19.79 -2.73
N ARG A 91 14.95 20.09 -4.00
CA ARG A 91 15.21 21.47 -4.45
C ARG A 91 13.99 22.35 -4.14
N GLY A 92 14.23 23.47 -3.50
CA GLY A 92 13.17 24.44 -3.15
C GLY A 92 12.47 24.16 -1.84
N PHE A 93 12.83 23.08 -1.12
CA PHE A 93 12.33 22.79 0.22
C PHE A 93 13.45 22.88 1.25
N LYS A 94 13.18 23.56 2.34
CA LYS A 94 13.98 23.44 3.57
C LYS A 94 13.42 22.25 4.33
N LEU A 95 14.16 21.15 4.35
CA LEU A 95 13.79 19.97 5.13
C LEU A 95 14.15 20.21 6.59
N GLU A 96 13.16 20.15 7.46
CA GLU A 96 13.31 20.25 8.92
C GLU A 96 13.31 18.85 9.53
N HIS A 97 14.01 18.68 10.66
CA HIS A 97 14.16 17.40 11.36
C HIS A 97 14.62 16.25 10.47
N PHE A 98 15.41 16.55 9.45
CA PHE A 98 15.79 15.61 8.42
C PHE A 98 16.67 14.46 8.95
N ILE A 99 16.25 13.23 8.64
CA ILE A 99 17.05 12.00 8.81
C ILE A 99 17.10 11.32 7.45
N PRO A 100 18.30 11.04 6.89
CA PRO A 100 18.38 10.31 5.62
C PRO A 100 17.55 9.03 5.65
N PRO A 101 16.69 8.76 4.64
CA PRO A 101 15.76 7.62 4.65
C PRO A 101 16.44 6.27 4.93
N VAL A 102 17.59 6.01 4.28
CA VAL A 102 18.35 4.78 4.51
C VAL A 102 18.91 4.70 5.93
N ALA A 103 19.32 5.81 6.52
CA ALA A 103 19.78 5.83 7.92
C ALA A 103 18.62 5.56 8.88
N LEU A 104 17.43 6.10 8.58
CA LEU A 104 16.23 5.84 9.36
C LEU A 104 15.83 4.35 9.31
N LEU A 105 15.84 3.72 8.14
CA LEU A 105 15.63 2.27 7.98
C LEU A 105 16.63 1.45 8.82
N LYS A 106 17.92 1.77 8.71
CA LYS A 106 18.98 1.05 9.47
C LYS A 106 18.80 1.14 10.99
N ARG A 107 18.37 2.30 11.51
CA ARG A 107 18.04 2.47 12.95
C ARG A 107 16.91 1.53 13.41
N HIS A 108 16.06 1.10 12.49
CA HIS A 108 14.96 0.17 12.75
C HIS A 108 15.26 -1.28 12.27
N GLY A 109 16.53 -1.62 12.08
CA GLY A 109 16.97 -2.98 11.74
C GLY A 109 16.68 -3.40 10.28
N VAL A 110 16.39 -2.44 9.41
CA VAL A 110 16.13 -2.70 7.98
C VAL A 110 17.34 -2.27 7.15
N MET A 111 18.11 -3.26 6.72
CA MET A 111 19.26 -3.03 5.83
C MET A 111 18.77 -2.96 4.38
N PRO A 112 19.32 -2.07 3.53
CA PRO A 112 18.91 -1.97 2.11
C PRO A 112 18.98 -3.29 1.36
N GLU A 113 19.98 -4.12 1.68
CA GLU A 113 20.20 -5.42 1.05
C GLU A 113 19.12 -6.45 1.39
N SER A 114 18.38 -6.22 2.49
CA SER A 114 17.29 -7.10 2.96
C SER A 114 15.93 -6.71 2.39
N VAL A 115 15.83 -5.62 1.63
CA VAL A 115 14.62 -5.21 0.94
C VAL A 115 14.47 -6.03 -0.32
N SER A 116 13.38 -6.77 -0.41
CA SER A 116 13.07 -7.65 -1.56
C SER A 116 12.39 -6.92 -2.71
N ASP A 117 11.60 -5.89 -2.39
CA ASP A 117 10.81 -5.15 -3.36
C ASP A 117 10.72 -3.67 -3.00
N VAL A 118 10.65 -2.83 -4.01
CA VAL A 118 10.30 -1.41 -3.88
C VAL A 118 9.16 -1.10 -4.84
N ILE A 119 8.06 -0.61 -4.32
CA ILE A 119 6.93 -0.10 -5.11
C ILE A 119 7.09 1.41 -5.17
N VAL A 120 7.22 1.97 -6.37
CA VAL A 120 7.32 3.41 -6.59
C VAL A 120 5.97 3.94 -7.05
N THR A 121 5.35 4.82 -6.25
CA THR A 121 4.05 5.41 -6.57
C THR A 121 4.14 6.34 -7.77
N HIS A 122 5.20 7.15 -7.86
CA HIS A 122 5.51 8.01 -8.99
C HIS A 122 6.97 8.51 -8.95
N ALA A 123 7.43 9.18 -10.01
CA ALA A 123 8.84 9.50 -10.23
C ALA A 123 9.31 10.83 -9.61
N HIS A 124 8.53 11.49 -8.76
CA HIS A 124 9.03 12.66 -8.04
C HIS A 124 10.12 12.27 -7.05
N ARG A 125 11.06 13.20 -6.85
CA ARG A 125 12.32 12.91 -6.13
C ARG A 125 12.11 12.39 -4.72
N ASP A 126 11.14 12.93 -3.99
CA ASP A 126 10.79 12.54 -2.62
C ASP A 126 10.17 11.14 -2.49
N HIS A 127 9.83 10.52 -3.61
CA HIS A 127 9.33 9.14 -3.69
C HIS A 127 10.38 8.17 -4.22
N ILE A 128 11.09 8.53 -5.30
CA ILE A 128 12.03 7.63 -6.01
C ILE A 128 13.50 7.87 -5.65
N GLY A 129 13.82 8.95 -4.92
CA GLY A 129 15.19 9.46 -4.81
C GLY A 129 16.23 8.51 -4.25
N CYS A 130 15.85 7.67 -3.28
CA CYS A 130 16.74 6.68 -2.67
C CYS A 130 16.62 5.26 -3.28
N VAL A 131 15.83 5.05 -4.35
CA VAL A 131 15.72 3.75 -5.04
C VAL A 131 17.09 3.15 -5.40
N PRO A 132 18.11 3.92 -5.86
CA PRO A 132 19.43 3.38 -6.18
C PRO A 132 20.16 2.68 -5.02
N CYS A 133 19.72 2.87 -3.78
CA CYS A 133 20.27 2.20 -2.60
C CYS A 133 19.80 0.74 -2.44
N PHE A 134 18.73 0.33 -3.14
CA PHE A 134 18.08 -0.97 -2.98
C PHE A 134 18.39 -1.90 -4.15
N LYS A 135 19.65 -2.25 -4.33
CA LYS A 135 20.17 -2.96 -5.51
C LYS A 135 19.65 -4.39 -5.67
N ASN A 136 19.22 -5.02 -4.56
CA ASN A 136 18.72 -6.39 -4.55
C ASN A 136 17.21 -6.46 -4.76
N ALA A 137 16.50 -5.32 -4.73
CA ALA A 137 15.06 -5.26 -4.81
C ALA A 137 14.55 -5.32 -6.26
N ALA A 138 13.40 -5.96 -6.45
CA ALA A 138 12.59 -5.76 -7.65
C ALA A 138 11.84 -4.41 -7.53
N ILE A 139 11.97 -3.57 -8.55
CA ILE A 139 11.39 -2.21 -8.55
C ILE A 139 10.11 -2.21 -9.37
N HIS A 140 8.96 -2.15 -8.70
CA HIS A 140 7.64 -2.09 -9.31
C HIS A 140 7.24 -0.63 -9.53
N ILE A 141 7.04 -0.23 -10.77
CA ILE A 141 6.74 1.16 -11.13
C ILE A 141 5.86 1.20 -12.39
N GLN A 142 4.96 2.19 -12.48
CA GLN A 142 4.14 2.38 -13.68
C GLN A 142 5.03 2.77 -14.87
N LYS A 143 4.71 2.28 -16.08
CA LYS A 143 5.53 2.47 -17.30
C LYS A 143 5.93 3.91 -17.58
N SER A 144 4.98 4.85 -17.49
CA SER A 144 5.29 6.27 -17.76
C SER A 144 6.18 6.87 -16.69
N GLU A 145 6.01 6.45 -15.42
CA GLU A 145 6.86 6.85 -14.31
C GLU A 145 8.26 6.23 -14.41
N ALA A 146 8.38 5.01 -14.95
CA ALA A 146 9.68 4.40 -15.22
C ALA A 146 10.48 5.21 -16.24
N VAL A 147 9.81 5.76 -17.26
CA VAL A 147 10.44 6.67 -18.23
C VAL A 147 10.87 7.97 -17.56
N ALA A 148 9.99 8.60 -16.79
CA ALA A 148 10.27 9.85 -16.08
C ALA A 148 11.40 9.70 -15.04
N GLY A 149 11.41 8.55 -14.33
CA GLY A 149 12.38 8.20 -13.30
C GLY A 149 13.64 7.48 -13.78
N ALA A 150 13.87 7.33 -15.09
CA ALA A 150 14.90 6.46 -15.67
C ALA A 150 16.31 6.65 -15.08
N LYS A 151 16.68 7.88 -14.68
CA LYS A 151 17.98 8.16 -14.04
C LYS A 151 18.19 7.46 -12.70
N TYR A 152 17.09 7.20 -11.94
CA TYR A 152 17.12 6.52 -10.64
C TYR A 152 17.10 4.99 -10.78
N LEU A 153 16.73 4.48 -11.96
CA LEU A 153 16.48 3.06 -12.21
C LEU A 153 17.65 2.35 -12.89
N ARG A 154 18.73 3.07 -13.22
CA ARG A 154 19.89 2.50 -13.95
C ARG A 154 20.53 1.34 -13.20
N GLY A 155 20.66 0.20 -13.88
CA GLY A 155 21.30 -1.01 -13.34
C GLY A 155 20.50 -1.74 -12.29
N LEU A 156 19.22 -1.42 -12.10
CA LEU A 156 18.31 -2.09 -11.18
C LEU A 156 17.39 -3.06 -11.93
N HIS A 157 16.84 -4.02 -11.20
CA HIS A 157 15.81 -4.92 -11.71
C HIS A 157 14.45 -4.21 -11.67
N VAL A 158 14.00 -3.70 -12.83
CA VAL A 158 12.75 -2.93 -12.95
C VAL A 158 11.65 -3.81 -13.52
N GLU A 159 10.52 -3.84 -12.84
CA GLU A 159 9.28 -4.53 -13.22
C GLU A 159 8.16 -3.53 -13.50
N PRO A 160 8.09 -2.96 -14.70
CA PRO A 160 7.07 -1.97 -15.03
C PRO A 160 5.70 -2.61 -15.19
N PHE A 161 4.65 -1.88 -14.78
CA PHE A 161 3.27 -2.27 -15.02
C PHE A 161 2.50 -1.18 -15.78
N ASP A 162 1.31 -1.51 -16.29
CA ASP A 162 0.48 -0.57 -17.05
C ASP A 162 -0.62 0.05 -16.18
N GLU A 163 -1.75 -0.62 -16.01
CA GLU A 163 -2.90 -0.09 -15.25
C GLU A 163 -2.89 -0.58 -13.79
N SER A 164 -2.56 -1.83 -13.57
CA SER A 164 -2.43 -2.39 -12.22
C SER A 164 -1.50 -3.59 -12.19
N LYS A 165 -1.04 -3.93 -10.98
CA LYS A 165 -0.25 -5.13 -10.71
C LYS A 165 -0.56 -5.64 -9.31
N THR A 166 -0.78 -6.95 -9.18
CA THR A 166 -0.90 -7.61 -7.87
C THR A 166 0.44 -8.23 -7.48
N ILE A 167 0.89 -7.95 -6.28
CA ILE A 167 2.14 -8.44 -5.70
C ILE A 167 1.78 -9.32 -4.51
N TYR A 168 2.29 -10.55 -4.51
CA TYR A 168 2.08 -11.55 -3.44
C TYR A 168 0.61 -11.75 -3.02
N GLY A 169 -0.34 -11.55 -3.96
CA GLY A 169 -1.78 -11.77 -3.76
C GLY A 169 -2.50 -10.79 -2.82
N ARG A 170 -1.77 -9.96 -2.05
CA ARG A 170 -2.32 -9.08 -1.02
C ARG A 170 -2.06 -7.59 -1.25
N ILE A 171 -1.13 -7.25 -2.11
CA ILE A 171 -0.74 -5.88 -2.43
C ILE A 171 -1.13 -5.60 -3.88
N GLU A 172 -2.03 -4.67 -4.11
CA GLU A 172 -2.40 -4.20 -5.43
C GLU A 172 -1.81 -2.80 -5.65
N VAL A 173 -1.03 -2.64 -6.72
CA VAL A 173 -0.58 -1.33 -7.19
C VAL A 173 -1.48 -0.92 -8.33
N LYS A 174 -2.12 0.24 -8.23
CA LYS A 174 -3.12 0.71 -9.20
C LYS A 174 -2.83 2.12 -9.66
N LYS A 175 -2.72 2.31 -10.97
CA LYS A 175 -2.61 3.62 -11.59
C LYS A 175 -3.88 4.43 -11.39
N ILE A 176 -3.71 5.68 -10.99
CA ILE A 176 -4.76 6.70 -10.88
C ILE A 176 -4.54 7.80 -11.92
N ALA A 177 -3.29 8.25 -12.06
CA ALA A 177 -2.88 9.31 -13.00
C ALA A 177 -3.55 10.66 -12.74
N GLY A 178 -3.76 11.01 -11.48
CA GLY A 178 -4.25 12.33 -11.07
C GLY A 178 -3.11 13.31 -10.84
N HIS A 179 -2.13 12.92 -10.01
CA HIS A 179 -0.99 13.76 -9.63
C HIS A 179 0.08 13.84 -10.74
N SER A 180 0.47 12.72 -11.30
CA SER A 180 1.37 12.61 -12.46
C SER A 180 0.79 11.63 -13.48
N ILE A 181 1.39 11.53 -14.67
CA ILE A 181 0.83 10.75 -15.79
C ILE A 181 0.68 9.26 -15.50
N GLY A 182 1.47 8.73 -14.59
CA GLY A 182 1.45 7.32 -14.16
C GLY A 182 1.32 7.16 -12.65
N SER A 183 1.04 8.23 -11.91
CA SER A 183 0.93 8.16 -10.44
C SER A 183 -0.06 7.10 -10.01
N SER A 184 0.33 6.34 -9.00
CA SER A 184 -0.31 5.11 -8.57
C SER A 184 -0.50 5.10 -7.07
N ILE A 185 -1.47 4.32 -6.62
CA ILE A 185 -1.70 4.01 -5.20
C ILE A 185 -1.35 2.57 -4.92
N VAL A 186 -1.14 2.26 -3.65
CA VAL A 186 -0.94 0.87 -3.19
C VAL A 186 -2.08 0.49 -2.26
N ILE A 187 -2.76 -0.61 -2.56
CA ILE A 187 -3.85 -1.15 -1.76
C ILE A 187 -3.35 -2.42 -1.08
N VAL A 188 -3.29 -2.40 0.25
CA VAL A 188 -2.89 -3.55 1.07
C VAL A 188 -4.14 -4.17 1.67
N ARG A 189 -4.34 -5.47 1.42
CA ARG A 189 -5.44 -6.24 2.01
C ARG A 189 -4.95 -6.96 3.27
N HIS A 190 -5.53 -6.62 4.40
CA HIS A 190 -5.25 -7.24 5.69
C HIS A 190 -6.53 -7.51 6.45
N GLN A 191 -6.89 -8.77 6.62
CA GLN A 191 -8.19 -9.19 7.15
C GLN A 191 -9.34 -8.52 6.36
N ASP A 192 -10.29 -7.90 7.05
CA ASP A 192 -11.40 -7.17 6.42
C ASP A 192 -11.05 -5.73 6.04
N ARG A 193 -9.79 -5.29 6.29
CA ARG A 193 -9.33 -3.92 6.02
C ARG A 193 -8.76 -3.80 4.60
N ARG A 194 -9.08 -2.70 3.95
CA ARG A 194 -8.47 -2.24 2.71
C ARG A 194 -7.70 -0.96 2.99
N ILE A 195 -6.39 -1.09 3.11
CA ILE A 195 -5.50 0.03 3.46
C ILE A 195 -4.94 0.59 2.16
N VAL A 196 -5.10 1.89 1.95
CA VAL A 196 -4.63 2.61 0.75
C VAL A 196 -3.48 3.51 1.13
N LEU A 197 -2.33 3.32 0.50
CA LEU A 197 -1.22 4.26 0.53
C LEU A 197 -1.35 5.14 -0.72
N ALA A 198 -1.77 6.38 -0.53
CA ALA A 198 -2.31 7.22 -1.60
C ALA A 198 -1.24 7.86 -2.51
N GLY A 199 0.06 7.77 -2.15
CA GLY A 199 1.06 8.59 -2.81
C GLY A 199 0.64 10.07 -2.75
N ASP A 200 0.83 10.77 -3.85
CA ASP A 200 0.47 12.19 -3.97
C ASP A 200 -0.91 12.45 -4.60
N GLU A 201 -1.74 11.40 -4.76
CA GLU A 201 -3.13 11.60 -5.18
C GLU A 201 -3.93 12.40 -4.14
N CYS A 202 -3.47 12.36 -2.89
CA CYS A 202 -3.99 13.18 -1.80
C CYS A 202 -2.87 13.48 -0.79
N TYR A 203 -2.64 14.75 -0.47
CA TYR A 203 -1.50 15.16 0.37
C TYR A 203 -1.78 15.01 1.86
N VAL A 204 -2.94 15.47 2.33
CA VAL A 204 -3.26 15.56 3.75
C VAL A 204 -4.71 15.11 4.02
N ARG A 205 -4.98 14.69 5.25
CA ARG A 205 -6.30 14.22 5.68
C ARG A 205 -7.43 15.21 5.34
N GLY A 206 -7.16 16.50 5.48
CA GLY A 206 -8.14 17.53 5.14
C GLY A 206 -8.63 17.52 3.68
N CYS A 207 -7.89 16.90 2.74
CA CYS A 207 -8.37 16.71 1.37
C CYS A 207 -9.54 15.71 1.33
N LEU A 208 -9.41 14.58 2.04
CA LEU A 208 -10.46 13.56 2.13
C LEU A 208 -11.67 14.06 2.92
N ASP A 209 -11.43 14.63 4.11
CA ASP A 209 -12.49 15.08 5.02
C ASP A 209 -13.36 16.18 4.40
N ARG A 210 -12.72 17.10 3.68
CA ARG A 210 -13.40 18.23 3.01
C ARG A 210 -13.82 17.90 1.58
N LYS A 211 -13.46 16.71 1.07
CA LYS A 211 -13.67 16.28 -0.32
C LYS A 211 -13.11 17.27 -1.35
N ILE A 212 -11.94 17.85 -1.03
CA ILE A 212 -11.25 18.80 -1.91
C ILE A 212 -10.01 18.10 -2.48
N PRO A 213 -9.91 17.89 -3.79
CA PRO A 213 -8.74 17.27 -4.41
C PRO A 213 -7.47 18.08 -4.20
N THR A 214 -6.33 17.41 -4.35
CA THR A 214 -5.04 18.11 -4.34
C THR A 214 -4.96 19.18 -5.44
N GLY A 215 -4.31 20.29 -5.13
CA GLY A 215 -4.02 21.34 -6.11
C GLY A 215 -2.84 20.98 -7.03
N ALA A 216 -1.95 20.09 -6.59
CA ALA A 216 -0.83 19.58 -7.37
C ALA A 216 -1.26 18.38 -8.22
N SER A 217 -2.07 18.62 -9.24
CA SER A 217 -2.62 17.58 -10.12
C SER A 217 -2.34 17.91 -11.58
N CYS A 218 -1.89 16.92 -12.35
CA CYS A 218 -1.77 17.01 -13.81
C CYS A 218 -3.09 16.63 -14.52
N ASN A 219 -3.98 15.87 -13.85
CA ASN A 219 -5.29 15.49 -14.36
C ASN A 219 -6.37 15.70 -13.28
N PRO A 220 -7.00 16.89 -13.27
CA PRO A 220 -8.02 17.25 -12.29
C PRO A 220 -9.19 16.27 -12.19
N ASN A 221 -9.65 15.71 -13.31
CA ASN A 221 -10.78 14.77 -13.33
C ASN A 221 -10.44 13.47 -12.60
N LYS A 222 -9.21 12.98 -12.75
CA LYS A 222 -8.72 11.80 -12.05
C LYS A 222 -8.54 12.06 -10.56
N SER A 223 -8.08 13.23 -10.17
CA SER A 223 -8.02 13.62 -8.76
C SER A 223 -9.41 13.74 -8.13
N ASP A 224 -10.42 14.23 -8.85
CA ASP A 224 -11.82 14.25 -8.41
C ASP A 224 -12.37 12.82 -8.24
N GLU A 225 -12.07 11.93 -9.19
CA GLU A 225 -12.45 10.52 -9.12
C GLU A 225 -11.82 9.83 -7.90
N PHE A 226 -10.52 10.07 -7.65
CA PHE A 226 -9.81 9.56 -6.49
C PHE A 226 -10.50 9.98 -5.18
N ILE A 227 -10.75 11.27 -4.99
CA ILE A 227 -11.39 11.79 -3.77
C ILE A 227 -12.79 11.16 -3.59
N ARG A 228 -13.62 11.09 -4.65
CA ARG A 228 -14.96 10.46 -4.54
C ARG A 228 -14.88 9.00 -4.11
N THR A 229 -13.95 8.25 -4.68
CA THR A 229 -13.81 6.81 -4.41
C THR A 229 -13.28 6.55 -3.01
N TYR A 230 -12.20 7.24 -2.63
CA TYR A 230 -11.43 6.87 -1.44
C TYR A 230 -11.80 7.68 -0.18
N SER A 231 -12.74 8.63 -0.27
CA SER A 231 -13.34 9.29 0.90
C SER A 231 -14.65 8.63 1.38
N SER A 232 -15.03 7.48 0.83
CA SER A 232 -16.31 6.79 1.15
C SER A 232 -16.34 6.13 2.51
N GLY A 233 -15.21 5.95 3.17
CA GLY A 233 -15.11 5.21 4.45
C GLY A 233 -14.90 3.70 4.29
N GLU A 234 -14.96 3.15 3.07
CA GLU A 234 -14.64 1.75 2.79
C GLU A 234 -13.14 1.44 2.85
N TYR A 235 -12.32 2.48 2.82
CA TYR A 235 -10.86 2.40 2.76
C TYR A 235 -10.24 3.13 3.94
N GLU A 236 -9.21 2.54 4.51
CA GLU A 236 -8.31 3.22 5.43
C GLU A 236 -7.18 3.86 4.63
N VAL A 237 -7.22 5.18 4.49
CA VAL A 237 -6.28 5.91 3.61
C VAL A 237 -5.16 6.54 4.42
N HIS A 238 -3.92 6.22 4.05
CA HIS A 238 -2.68 6.81 4.56
C HIS A 238 -2.03 7.69 3.49
N LEU A 239 -1.53 8.83 3.93
CA LEU A 239 -1.12 9.95 3.10
C LEU A 239 0.35 10.27 3.32
N TYR A 240 1.07 10.59 2.24
CA TYR A 240 2.52 10.79 2.27
C TYR A 240 2.95 12.10 2.91
N HIS A 241 2.10 13.11 2.82
CA HIS A 241 2.41 14.47 3.26
C HIS A 241 1.59 14.90 4.48
N ASP A 242 0.87 13.98 5.10
CA ASP A 242 0.05 14.30 6.27
C ASP A 242 0.92 14.60 7.49
N PHE A 243 0.89 15.86 7.93
CA PHE A 243 1.65 16.31 9.09
C PHE A 243 1.14 15.70 10.41
N SER A 244 -0.11 15.23 10.46
CA SER A 244 -0.67 14.59 11.66
C SER A 244 0.01 13.25 12.00
N ILE A 245 0.73 12.65 11.04
CA ILE A 245 1.54 11.47 11.28
C ILE A 245 2.86 11.89 11.90
N LEU A 246 3.06 11.63 13.21
CA LEU A 246 4.24 12.02 13.98
C LEU A 246 4.51 13.54 13.87
N PRO A 247 3.61 14.42 14.32
CA PRO A 247 3.67 15.86 14.04
C PRO A 247 4.94 16.53 14.57
N ASP A 248 5.42 16.13 15.74
CA ASP A 248 6.51 16.82 16.45
C ASP A 248 7.88 16.12 16.33
N GLN A 249 7.95 14.98 15.62
CA GLN A 249 9.18 14.19 15.52
C GLN A 249 9.24 13.41 14.23
N ASN A 250 10.46 13.01 13.84
CA ASN A 250 10.67 11.97 12.87
C ASN A 250 10.78 10.62 13.55
N GLY A 251 10.51 9.55 12.82
CA GLY A 251 10.56 8.21 13.36
C GLY A 251 9.65 7.25 12.61
N VAL A 252 9.20 6.22 13.31
CA VAL A 252 8.38 5.16 12.75
C VAL A 252 7.09 5.02 13.54
N LEU A 253 5.98 4.95 12.83
CA LEU A 253 4.65 4.65 13.35
C LEU A 253 4.20 3.29 12.79
N LYS A 254 3.96 2.33 13.67
CA LYS A 254 3.36 1.06 13.28
C LYS A 254 1.86 1.28 13.07
N LEU A 255 1.35 0.86 11.90
CA LEU A 255 -0.06 1.02 11.48
C LEU A 255 -0.84 -0.29 11.67
N ILE A 256 -0.20 -1.45 11.42
CA ILE A 256 -0.73 -2.79 11.70
C ILE A 256 0.38 -3.75 12.09
#